data_0dcd3aa02e5336624ff148bc623a05bc
#
_entry.id   0dcd3aa02e5336624ff148bc623a05bc
#
_cell.length_a   1.000
_cell.length_b   1.000
_cell.length_c   1.000
_cell.angle_alpha   90.00
_cell.angle_beta   90.00
_cell.angle_gamma   90.00
#
_symmetry.space_group_name_H-M   'P 1'
#
loop_
_entity.id
_entity.type
_entity.pdbx_description
1 polymer ?
#
loop_
_entity_poly.entity_id
_entity_poly.type
_entity_poly.pdbx_seq_one_letter_code
_entity_poly.pdbx_strand_id
1 'polypeptide(L)'
;MTIKGKEDVNMDINTFDILLVDFGEVEFCGEQAGVRPAIVIQNAMGNRFSDTTIVMPFTTKIKNIDQSTHSLFMRGTGGLTQSSMLLGECVRQVSKQRIIKKIGSISDRATKLEVKRVYESNFGEV
;
A
#
# COMPACT_ATOMS: atom_id res chain seq x y z
N MET A 1 23.98 -8.36 -12.29
CA MET A 1 23.41 -8.69 -11.81
C MET A 1 22.43 -8.75 -11.31
N THR A 2 22.12 -8.21 -11.16
CA THR A 2 21.25 -8.35 -10.68
C THR A 2 20.44 -9.48 -10.26
N ILE A 3 20.82 -10.57 -10.26
CA ILE A 3 20.14 -11.72 -9.70
C ILE A 3 19.85 -11.55 -8.25
N LYS A 4 20.75 -10.92 -7.55
CA LYS A 4 20.54 -10.65 -6.15
C LYS A 4 19.31 -9.77 -5.93
N GLY A 5 19.14 -8.75 -6.75
CA GLY A 5 17.96 -7.91 -6.67
C GLY A 5 16.70 -8.70 -6.86
N LYS A 6 16.70 -9.65 -7.79
CA LYS A 6 15.54 -10.50 -8.00
C LYS A 6 15.25 -11.39 -6.80
N GLU A 7 16.29 -11.92 -6.18
CA GLU A 7 16.11 -12.73 -4.99
C GLU A 7 15.51 -11.93 -3.85
N ASP A 8 15.99 -10.69 -3.68
CA ASP A 8 15.51 -9.83 -2.61
C ASP A 8 14.05 -9.45 -2.78
N VAL A 9 13.58 -9.34 -4.02
CA VAL A 9 12.20 -8.96 -4.30
C VAL A 9 11.31 -10.17 -4.57
N ASN A 10 11.87 -11.38 -4.49
CA ASN A 10 11.11 -12.60 -4.67
C ASN A 10 10.47 -13.04 -3.36
N MET A 11 10.00 -12.09 -2.59
CA MET A 11 9.28 -12.37 -1.38
C MET A 11 7.84 -12.72 -1.71
N ASP A 12 7.22 -13.46 -0.81
CA ASP A 12 5.84 -13.87 -0.95
C ASP A 12 4.92 -12.70 -0.60
N ILE A 13 4.41 -12.03 -1.63
CA ILE A 13 3.52 -10.87 -1.47
C ILE A 13 2.09 -11.32 -1.66
N ASN A 14 1.25 -10.99 -0.70
CA ASN A 14 -0.17 -11.34 -0.72
C ASN A 14 -1.02 -10.09 -0.63
N THR A 15 -2.23 -10.18 -1.18
CA THR A 15 -3.22 -9.11 -1.01
C THR A 15 -3.42 -8.84 0.49
N PHE A 16 -3.51 -7.57 0.87
CA PHE A 16 -3.64 -7.10 2.25
C PHE A 16 -2.36 -7.17 3.07
N ASP A 17 -1.24 -7.54 2.48
CA ASP A 17 0.05 -7.33 3.15
C ASP A 17 0.34 -5.85 3.25
N ILE A 18 0.97 -5.44 4.35
CA ILE A 18 1.48 -4.08 4.50
C ILE A 18 2.99 -4.15 4.34
N LEU A 19 3.49 -3.39 3.37
CA LEU A 19 4.88 -3.39 2.96
C LEU A 19 5.49 -2.02 3.24
N LEU A 20 6.79 -2.00 3.53
CA LEU A 20 7.55 -0.75 3.53
C LEU A 20 8.08 -0.54 2.13
N VAL A 21 7.71 0.56 1.50
CA VAL A 21 7.98 0.83 0.08
C VAL A 21 8.71 2.15 -0.07
N ASP A 22 9.70 2.17 -0.94
CA ASP A 22 10.39 3.39 -1.34
C ASP A 22 9.68 3.97 -2.57
N PHE A 23 8.95 5.05 -2.36
CA PHE A 23 8.20 5.71 -3.43
C PHE A 23 9.04 6.72 -4.22
N GLY A 24 10.30 6.91 -3.81
CA GLY A 24 11.18 7.84 -4.50
C GLY A 24 10.91 9.28 -4.14
N GLU A 25 11.30 10.18 -5.02
CA GLU A 25 11.14 11.61 -4.82
C GLU A 25 9.83 12.10 -5.41
N VAL A 26 9.27 13.15 -4.82
CA VAL A 26 8.08 13.81 -5.36
C VAL A 26 8.50 14.74 -6.48
N GLU A 27 7.92 14.53 -7.66
CA GLU A 27 8.12 15.45 -8.78
C GLU A 27 6.93 16.36 -8.97
N PHE A 28 5.75 15.94 -8.54
CA PHE A 28 4.50 16.67 -8.74
C PHE A 28 3.73 16.78 -7.44
N CYS A 29 3.03 17.89 -7.29
CA CYS A 29 2.21 18.13 -6.11
C CYS A 29 1.16 17.04 -5.93
N GLY A 30 1.01 16.55 -4.71
CA GLY A 30 0.02 15.53 -4.37
C GLY A 30 0.51 14.11 -4.45
N GLU A 31 1.67 13.87 -5.07
CA GLU A 31 2.22 12.53 -5.10
C GLU A 31 2.90 12.18 -3.77
N GLN A 32 2.79 10.91 -3.39
CA GLN A 32 3.46 10.44 -2.19
C GLN A 32 4.92 10.10 -2.50
N ALA A 33 5.80 10.42 -1.57
CA ALA A 33 7.23 10.21 -1.75
C ALA A 33 7.87 9.62 -0.51
N GLY A 34 9.12 9.22 -0.66
CA GLY A 34 9.92 8.68 0.43
C GLY A 34 9.53 7.27 0.79
N VAL A 35 10.08 6.81 1.90
CA VAL A 35 9.84 5.47 2.40
C VAL A 35 8.63 5.51 3.33
N ARG A 36 7.63 4.71 3.03
CA ARG A 36 6.41 4.66 3.85
C ARG A 36 5.68 3.34 3.70
N PRO A 37 4.83 3.00 4.68
CA PRO A 37 4.00 1.80 4.57
C PRO A 37 2.98 1.94 3.46
N ALA A 38 2.64 0.80 2.86
CA ALA A 38 1.59 0.74 1.85
C ALA A 38 0.94 -0.64 1.90
N ILE A 39 -0.36 -0.69 1.64
CA ILE A 39 -1.08 -1.96 1.64
C ILE A 39 -1.26 -2.47 0.22
N VAL A 40 -1.03 -3.77 0.04
CA VAL A 40 -1.17 -4.44 -1.26
C VAL A 40 -2.64 -4.67 -1.55
N ILE A 41 -3.08 -4.26 -2.74
CA ILE A 41 -4.45 -4.53 -3.19
C ILE A 41 -4.49 -5.40 -4.44
N GLN A 42 -3.35 -5.67 -5.07
CA GLN A 42 -3.29 -6.52 -6.24
C GLN A 42 -3.65 -7.96 -5.88
N ASN A 43 -4.34 -8.64 -6.79
CA ASN A 43 -4.76 -10.02 -6.56
C ASN A 43 -3.58 -11.00 -6.59
N ALA A 44 -3.86 -12.23 -6.16
CA ALA A 44 -2.81 -13.26 -6.00
C ALA A 44 -2.08 -13.58 -7.30
N MET A 45 -2.81 -13.64 -8.40
CA MET A 45 -2.22 -13.97 -9.70
C MET A 45 -1.22 -12.91 -10.15
N GLY A 46 -1.61 -11.64 -10.03
CA GLY A 46 -0.71 -10.53 -10.35
C GLY A 46 0.51 -10.51 -9.44
N ASN A 47 0.30 -10.72 -8.14
CA ASN A 47 1.40 -10.73 -7.19
C ASN A 47 2.40 -11.84 -7.47
N ARG A 48 1.91 -12.98 -7.95
CA ARG A 48 2.77 -14.12 -8.23
C ARG A 48 3.58 -13.95 -9.51
N PHE A 49 2.97 -13.43 -10.56
CA PHE A 49 3.58 -13.47 -11.90
C PHE A 49 4.08 -12.13 -12.42
N SER A 50 3.71 -11.02 -11.78
CA SER A 50 4.15 -9.70 -12.23
C SER A 50 5.40 -9.24 -11.47
N ASP A 51 6.22 -8.42 -12.13
CA ASP A 51 7.34 -7.75 -11.48
C ASP A 51 6.90 -6.53 -10.66
N THR A 52 5.62 -6.23 -10.69
CA THR A 52 5.02 -5.09 -10.00
C THR A 52 3.89 -5.54 -9.11
N THR A 53 3.53 -4.69 -8.15
CA THR A 53 2.30 -4.86 -7.39
C THR A 53 1.57 -3.53 -7.34
N ILE A 54 0.34 -3.55 -6.84
CA ILE A 54 -0.49 -2.34 -6.74
C ILE A 54 -0.75 -2.10 -5.26
N VAL A 55 -0.48 -0.89 -4.81
CA VAL A 55 -0.56 -0.54 -3.40
C VAL A 55 -1.30 0.78 -3.18
N MET A 56 -1.80 0.97 -1.96
CA MET A 56 -2.26 2.26 -1.46
C MET A 56 -1.38 2.67 -0.28
N PRO A 57 -0.76 3.84 -0.32
CA PRO A 57 0.16 4.25 0.74
C PRO A 57 -0.56 4.78 1.97
N PHE A 58 0.16 4.76 3.10
CA PHE A 58 -0.27 5.39 4.34
C PHE A 58 0.53 6.66 4.59
N THR A 59 -0.06 7.58 5.36
CA THR A 59 0.62 8.77 5.85
C THR A 59 0.36 8.95 7.34
N THR A 60 1.35 9.45 8.07
CA THR A 60 1.15 9.85 9.47
C THR A 60 0.60 11.26 9.59
N LYS A 61 0.55 12.01 8.49
CA LYS A 61 -0.06 13.35 8.46
C LYS A 61 -1.56 13.18 8.24
N ILE A 62 -2.29 13.12 9.35
CA ILE A 62 -3.72 12.84 9.31
C ILE A 62 -4.49 14.14 9.15
N LYS A 63 -5.21 14.27 8.03
CA LYS A 63 -6.08 15.42 7.74
C LYS A 63 -7.16 14.98 6.77
N ASN A 64 -8.26 15.73 6.73
CA ASN A 64 -9.38 15.44 5.82
C ASN A 64 -9.87 13.99 5.99
N ILE A 65 -10.00 13.59 7.27
CA ILE A 65 -10.32 12.20 7.61
C ILE A 65 -11.69 11.78 7.08
N ASP A 66 -12.58 12.73 6.83
CA ASP A 66 -13.93 12.44 6.32
C ASP A 66 -13.98 12.24 4.81
N GLN A 67 -12.86 12.45 4.12
CA GLN A 67 -12.81 12.20 2.68
C GLN A 67 -12.98 10.70 2.42
N SER A 68 -13.82 10.35 1.43
CA SER A 68 -14.18 8.94 1.20
C SER A 68 -12.98 8.07 0.83
N THR A 69 -11.93 8.65 0.25
CA THR A 69 -10.70 7.90 -0.10
C THR A 69 -9.73 7.78 1.05
N HIS A 70 -10.07 8.30 2.24
CA HIS A 70 -9.23 8.23 3.43
C HIS A 70 -9.82 7.28 4.46
N SER A 71 -8.95 6.62 5.23
CA SER A 71 -9.37 5.80 6.37
C SER A 71 -8.26 5.76 7.40
N LEU A 72 -8.63 5.94 8.67
CA LEU A 72 -7.68 5.93 9.77
C LEU A 72 -7.43 4.49 10.23
N PHE A 73 -6.16 4.13 10.29
CA PHE A 73 -5.70 2.84 10.80
C PHE A 73 -4.90 3.10 12.07
N MET A 74 -5.35 2.49 13.17
CA MET A 74 -4.71 2.71 14.47
C MET A 74 -3.37 1.99 14.54
N ARG A 75 -2.47 2.55 15.35
CA ARG A 75 -1.18 1.94 15.66
C ARG A 75 -1.37 0.48 16.04
N GLY A 76 -0.54 -0.39 15.49
CA GLY A 76 -0.58 -1.83 15.72
C GLY A 76 -1.36 -2.60 14.68
N THR A 77 -2.24 -1.95 13.94
CA THR A 77 -3.01 -2.61 12.88
C THR A 77 -2.05 -3.05 11.78
N GLY A 78 -2.05 -4.34 11.46
CA GLY A 78 -1.22 -4.88 10.38
C GLY A 78 0.27 -4.62 10.52
N GLY A 79 0.75 -4.37 11.74
CA GLY A 79 2.16 -4.08 12.01
C GLY A 79 2.55 -2.62 11.92
N LEU A 80 1.58 -1.72 11.69
CA LEU A 80 1.88 -0.29 11.65
C LEU A 80 2.41 0.18 13.01
N THR A 81 3.50 0.95 13.00
CA THR A 81 4.12 1.45 14.23
C THR A 81 3.50 2.74 14.73
N GLN A 82 2.72 3.41 13.89
CA GLN A 82 2.02 4.65 14.23
C GLN A 82 0.64 4.63 13.61
N SER A 83 -0.30 5.29 14.25
CA SER A 83 -1.61 5.53 13.64
C SER A 83 -1.41 6.28 12.34
N SER A 84 -2.04 5.81 11.28
CA SER A 84 -1.78 6.27 9.93
C SER A 84 -3.08 6.36 9.16
N MET A 85 -3.10 7.23 8.16
CA MET A 85 -4.25 7.38 7.28
C MET A 85 -3.95 6.72 5.95
N LEU A 86 -4.83 5.83 5.53
CA LEU A 86 -4.75 5.21 4.21
C LEU A 86 -5.18 6.22 3.16
N LEU A 87 -4.39 6.35 2.11
CA LEU A 87 -4.61 7.31 1.04
C LEU A 87 -5.04 6.56 -0.23
N GLY A 88 -6.33 6.33 -0.36
CA GLY A 88 -6.87 5.59 -1.51
C GLY A 88 -6.65 6.29 -2.84
N GLU A 89 -6.67 7.63 -2.85
CA GLU A 89 -6.46 8.40 -4.08
C GLU A 89 -5.02 8.31 -4.58
N CYS A 90 -4.10 7.84 -3.75
CA CYS A 90 -2.70 7.67 -4.13
C CYS A 90 -2.37 6.24 -4.57
N VAL A 91 -3.39 5.46 -4.90
CA VAL A 91 -3.19 4.10 -5.40
C VAL A 91 -2.25 4.11 -6.60
N ARG A 92 -1.28 3.19 -6.61
CA ARG A 92 -0.32 3.14 -7.70
C ARG A 92 0.32 1.78 -7.83
N GLN A 93 0.82 1.52 -9.03
CA GLN A 93 1.67 0.38 -9.31
C GLN A 93 3.10 0.71 -8.90
N VAL A 94 3.76 -0.24 -8.27
CA VAL A 94 5.17 -0.10 -7.89
C VAL A 94 5.94 -1.33 -8.32
N SER A 95 7.20 -1.12 -8.70
CA SER A 95 8.11 -2.24 -8.93
C SER A 95 8.36 -2.97 -7.62
N LYS A 96 8.43 -4.29 -7.67
CA LYS A 96 8.79 -5.08 -6.48
C LYS A 96 10.18 -4.71 -5.96
N GLN A 97 11.03 -4.15 -6.78
CA GLN A 97 12.35 -3.68 -6.35
C GLN A 97 12.29 -2.48 -5.40
N ARG A 98 11.15 -1.79 -5.33
CA ARG A 98 10.96 -0.69 -4.39
C ARG A 98 10.53 -1.16 -3.01
N ILE A 99 10.23 -2.45 -2.85
CA ILE A 99 9.79 -3.01 -1.57
C ILE A 99 11.00 -3.26 -0.69
N ILE A 100 11.00 -2.67 0.50
CA ILE A 100 12.10 -2.82 1.45
C ILE A 100 11.88 -4.06 2.32
N LYS A 101 10.66 -4.20 2.86
CA LYS A 101 10.31 -5.37 3.69
C LYS A 101 8.81 -5.45 3.88
N LYS A 102 8.35 -6.60 4.35
CA LYS A 102 6.97 -6.79 4.78
C LYS A 102 6.86 -6.38 6.25
N ILE A 103 5.91 -5.50 6.56
CA ILE A 103 5.65 -5.02 7.91
C ILE A 103 4.68 -5.97 8.62
N GLY A 104 3.64 -6.41 7.92
CA GLY A 104 2.61 -7.27 8.46
C GLY A 104 1.51 -7.47 7.44
N SER A 105 0.33 -7.83 7.90
CA SER A 105 -0.82 -8.01 7.01
C SER A 105 -2.12 -7.82 7.78
N ILE A 106 -3.20 -7.60 7.02
CA ILE A 106 -4.55 -7.49 7.57
C ILE A 106 -5.19 -8.86 7.40
N SER A 107 -5.72 -9.40 8.49
CA SER A 107 -6.35 -10.72 8.47
C SER A 107 -7.85 -10.69 8.72
N ASP A 108 -8.36 -9.68 9.41
CA ASP A 108 -9.78 -9.63 9.75
C ASP A 108 -10.61 -9.09 8.60
N ARG A 109 -11.80 -9.66 8.46
CA ARG A 109 -12.67 -9.35 7.33
C ARG A 109 -13.12 -7.88 7.34
N ALA A 110 -13.43 -7.33 8.50
CA ALA A 110 -13.93 -5.95 8.58
C ALA A 110 -12.92 -4.95 8.03
N THR A 111 -11.65 -5.10 8.40
CA THR A 111 -10.60 -4.21 7.91
C THR A 111 -10.32 -4.43 6.43
N LYS A 112 -10.36 -5.69 5.97
CA LYS A 112 -10.22 -5.98 4.53
C LYS A 112 -11.32 -5.29 3.72
N LEU A 113 -12.55 -5.32 4.21
CA LEU A 113 -13.67 -4.65 3.53
C LEU A 113 -13.50 -3.14 3.52
N GLU A 114 -12.94 -2.58 4.59
CA GLU A 114 -12.65 -1.14 4.63
C GLU A 114 -11.60 -0.75 3.60
N VAL A 115 -10.54 -1.56 3.46
CA VAL A 115 -9.52 -1.33 2.42
C VAL A 115 -10.17 -1.34 1.03
N LYS A 116 -11.02 -2.31 0.78
CA LYS A 116 -11.73 -2.41 -0.50
C LYS A 116 -12.63 -1.20 -0.74
N ARG A 117 -13.37 -0.78 0.30
CA ARG A 117 -14.22 0.41 0.21
C ARG A 117 -13.41 1.65 -0.17
N VAL A 118 -12.26 1.84 0.46
CA VAL A 118 -11.38 2.99 0.19
C VAL A 118 -10.94 2.97 -1.27
N TYR A 119 -10.50 1.83 -1.75
CA TYR A 119 -10.10 1.70 -3.15
C TYR A 119 -11.26 2.01 -4.09
N GLU A 120 -12.41 1.41 -3.84
CA GLU A 120 -13.58 1.56 -4.71
C GLU A 120 -14.13 2.99 -4.72
N SER A 121 -13.87 3.77 -3.67
CA SER A 121 -14.32 5.17 -3.61
C SER A 121 -13.66 6.06 -4.65
N ASN A 122 -12.61 5.59 -5.30
CA ASN A 122 -11.98 6.30 -6.42
C ASN A 122 -12.82 6.25 -7.69
N PHE A 123 -13.73 5.30 -7.77
CA PHE A 123 -14.44 5.08 -9.01
C PHE A 123 -15.56 6.10 -9.15
N GLY A 124 -15.61 6.77 -10.28
CA GLY A 124 -16.65 7.72 -10.57
C GLY A 124 -17.97 7.04 -10.93
N GLU A 125 -18.98 7.84 -11.16
CA GLU A 125 -20.27 7.33 -11.59
C GLU A 125 -20.17 6.74 -13.00
N VAL A 126 -20.99 5.74 -13.25
CA VAL A 126 -21.06 5.07 -14.55
C VAL A 126 -22.13 5.72 -15.42
#